data_c4052410293266b8bb46ac6209f001e4
#
_entry.id   c4052410293266b8bb46ac6209f001e4
#
_cell.length_a   1.000
_cell.length_b   1.000
_cell.length_c   1.000
_cell.angle_alpha   90.00
_cell.angle_beta   90.00
_cell.angle_gamma   90.00
#
_symmetry.space_group_name_H-M   'P 1'
#
loop_
_entity.id
_entity.type
_entity.pdbx_description
1 polymer ?
#
loop_
_entity_poly.entity_id
_entity_poly.type
_entity_poly.pdbx_seq_one_letter_code
_entity_poly.pdbx_strand_id
1 'polypeptide(L)'
;GWFVYMLRCGDGSLYTGCTNDLVRRVAAHQSGRGAKYTRSRLPVSLVYREEAVDQSAALRREVAIKRLSRLQKFALIEREEQRSMAEMRRKERQMPEEFAWEVVDKCEYAFLAMTAEDGGPYGLPVTIAREGNSIYFHSAMEGRKIVCLRRSPRVCLSCVGDTRIPPGKFTTLFESAVAFGTAE
;
A
#
# COMPACT_ATOMS: atom_id res chain seq x y z
N GLY A 1 15.31 16.95 -1.56
CA GLY A 1 14.85 16.42 -2.86
C GLY A 1 13.70 17.23 -3.42
N TRP A 2 13.37 16.99 -4.69
CA TRP A 2 12.18 17.55 -5.33
C TRP A 2 11.06 16.52 -5.32
N PHE A 3 9.80 17.00 -5.25
CA PHE A 3 8.61 16.15 -5.18
C PHE A 3 7.57 16.61 -6.18
N VAL A 4 6.89 15.66 -6.80
CA VAL A 4 5.61 15.89 -7.47
C VAL A 4 4.51 15.32 -6.58
N TYR A 5 3.40 16.01 -6.43
CA TYR A 5 2.35 15.62 -5.51
C TYR A 5 0.95 15.90 -6.08
N MET A 6 -0.04 15.16 -5.59
CA MET A 6 -1.45 15.48 -5.81
C MET A 6 -2.19 15.68 -4.50
N LEU A 7 -3.06 16.66 -4.49
CA LEU A 7 -4.00 16.93 -3.41
C LEU A 7 -5.41 16.61 -3.88
N ARG A 8 -6.17 15.94 -3.02
CA ARG A 8 -7.62 15.82 -3.18
C ARG A 8 -8.26 17.02 -2.48
N CYS A 9 -9.09 17.76 -3.19
CA CYS A 9 -9.82 18.91 -2.69
C CYS A 9 -11.17 18.51 -2.09
N GLY A 10 -11.78 19.38 -1.29
CA GLY A 10 -13.07 19.13 -0.65
C GLY A 10 -14.23 18.86 -1.62
N ASP A 11 -14.16 19.36 -2.84
CA ASP A 11 -15.09 19.07 -3.93
C ASP A 11 -14.77 17.77 -4.71
N GLY A 12 -13.78 16.97 -4.25
CA GLY A 12 -13.33 15.75 -4.89
C GLY A 12 -12.44 15.95 -6.11
N SER A 13 -12.11 17.20 -6.49
CA SER A 13 -11.17 17.49 -7.57
C SER A 13 -9.72 17.22 -7.14
N LEU A 14 -8.83 17.03 -8.13
CA LEU A 14 -7.42 16.78 -7.91
C LEU A 14 -6.58 17.97 -8.36
N TYR A 15 -5.68 18.42 -7.49
CA TYR A 15 -4.66 19.42 -7.79
C TYR A 15 -3.29 18.72 -7.88
N THR A 16 -2.51 19.03 -8.91
CA THR A 16 -1.13 18.52 -9.09
C THR A 16 -0.14 19.67 -9.03
N GLY A 17 0.96 19.49 -8.31
CA GLY A 17 2.04 20.46 -8.19
C GLY A 17 3.39 19.80 -7.93
N CYS A 18 4.45 20.59 -7.97
CA CYS A 18 5.79 20.17 -7.55
C CYS A 18 6.39 21.15 -6.53
N THR A 19 7.33 20.67 -5.73
CA THR A 19 8.00 21.47 -4.68
C THR A 19 9.30 20.78 -4.24
N ASN A 20 10.19 21.56 -3.65
CA ASN A 20 11.37 21.04 -2.93
C ASN A 20 11.13 20.88 -1.43
N ASP A 21 9.98 21.34 -0.92
CA ASP A 21 9.57 21.18 0.50
C ASP A 21 8.10 20.78 0.55
N LEU A 22 7.86 19.47 0.58
CA LEU A 22 6.52 18.90 0.54
C LEU A 22 5.71 19.24 1.78
N VAL A 23 6.31 19.17 2.97
CA VAL A 23 5.62 19.41 4.25
C VAL A 23 5.12 20.84 4.32
N ARG A 24 6.01 21.79 4.08
CA ARG A 24 5.67 23.23 4.07
C ARG A 24 4.63 23.56 2.99
N ARG A 25 4.76 22.95 1.82
CA ARG A 25 3.85 23.19 0.70
C ARG A 25 2.44 22.68 0.96
N VAL A 26 2.31 21.47 1.50
CA VAL A 26 1.01 20.89 1.88
C VAL A 26 0.35 21.71 2.99
N ALA A 27 1.10 22.10 4.02
CA ALA A 27 0.59 22.97 5.08
C ALA A 27 0.11 24.34 4.56
N ALA A 28 0.80 24.91 3.59
CA ALA A 28 0.36 26.16 2.93
C ALA A 28 -0.97 25.97 2.17
N HIS A 29 -1.17 24.83 1.51
CA HIS A 29 -2.43 24.51 0.86
C HIS A 29 -3.57 24.32 1.88
N GLN A 30 -3.32 23.55 2.95
CA GLN A 30 -4.31 23.28 4.01
C GLN A 30 -4.74 24.54 4.76
N SER A 31 -3.84 25.50 4.94
CA SER A 31 -4.13 26.79 5.57
C SER A 31 -4.73 27.84 4.63
N GLY A 32 -5.07 27.48 3.38
CA GLY A 32 -5.61 28.41 2.39
C GLY A 32 -4.61 29.39 1.81
N ARG A 33 -3.31 29.24 2.08
CA ARG A 33 -2.23 30.09 1.54
C ARG A 33 -1.53 29.48 0.33
N GLY A 34 -2.04 28.36 -0.16
CA GLY A 34 -1.53 27.67 -1.34
C GLY A 34 -1.96 28.28 -2.67
N ALA A 35 -2.08 27.47 -3.71
CA ALA A 35 -2.51 27.91 -5.03
C ALA A 35 -3.95 28.44 -5.03
N LYS A 36 -4.25 29.37 -5.94
CA LYS A 36 -5.61 29.92 -6.12
C LYS A 36 -6.66 28.81 -6.27
N TYR A 37 -6.34 27.75 -6.98
CA TYR A 37 -7.22 26.60 -7.20
C TYR A 37 -7.64 25.90 -5.91
N THR A 38 -6.70 25.67 -4.99
CA THR A 38 -6.96 24.93 -3.75
C THR A 38 -7.59 25.79 -2.67
N ARG A 39 -7.37 27.12 -2.69
CA ARG A 39 -7.94 28.05 -1.69
C ARG A 39 -9.47 28.02 -1.63
N SER A 40 -10.11 27.87 -2.78
CA SER A 40 -11.58 27.85 -2.88
C SER A 40 -12.17 26.44 -2.73
N ARG A 41 -11.32 25.41 -2.44
CA ARG A 41 -11.71 24.00 -2.42
C ARG A 41 -11.18 23.26 -1.19
N LEU A 42 -11.12 23.97 -0.07
CA LEU A 42 -10.76 23.36 1.22
C LEU A 42 -11.88 22.42 1.72
N PRO A 43 -11.57 21.40 2.51
CA PRO A 43 -10.23 20.99 2.93
C PRO A 43 -9.44 20.30 1.81
N VAL A 44 -8.12 20.28 1.92
CA VAL A 44 -7.27 19.52 0.98
C VAL A 44 -6.46 18.47 1.73
N SER A 45 -6.28 17.30 1.12
CA SER A 45 -5.46 16.20 1.63
C SER A 45 -4.46 15.72 0.61
N LEU A 46 -3.24 15.39 1.06
CA LEU A 46 -2.22 14.76 0.22
C LEU A 46 -2.63 13.32 -0.10
N VAL A 47 -2.74 12.99 -1.40
CA VAL A 47 -3.14 11.65 -1.86
C VAL A 47 -2.10 10.98 -2.78
N TYR A 48 -1.08 11.70 -3.20
CA TYR A 48 0.01 11.16 -4.02
C TYR A 48 1.29 11.96 -3.83
N ARG A 49 2.44 11.28 -3.80
CA ARG A 49 3.77 11.90 -3.83
C ARG A 49 4.74 11.01 -4.61
N GLU A 50 5.67 11.64 -5.29
CA GLU A 50 6.75 10.99 -6.03
C GLU A 50 8.01 11.84 -5.91
N GLU A 51 9.15 11.24 -5.60
CA GLU A 51 10.43 11.95 -5.56
C GLU A 51 10.98 12.14 -6.97
N ALA A 52 11.58 13.28 -7.22
CA ALA A 52 12.27 13.61 -8.47
C ALA A 52 13.72 13.96 -8.20
N VAL A 53 14.60 13.57 -9.10
CA VAL A 53 16.05 13.77 -8.96
C VAL A 53 16.43 15.25 -8.92
N ASP A 54 15.69 16.10 -9.63
CA ASP A 54 15.91 17.54 -9.72
C ASP A 54 14.61 18.30 -10.03
N GLN A 55 14.69 19.63 -10.04
CA GLN A 55 13.56 20.51 -10.39
C GLN A 55 13.01 20.27 -11.79
N SER A 56 13.88 20.08 -12.76
CA SER A 56 13.50 19.89 -14.16
C SER A 56 12.73 18.59 -14.36
N ALA A 57 13.16 17.52 -13.70
CA ALA A 57 12.45 16.23 -13.68
C ALA A 57 11.08 16.38 -13.01
N ALA A 58 10.99 17.09 -11.88
CA ALA A 58 9.74 17.35 -11.18
C ALA A 58 8.74 18.13 -12.05
N LEU A 59 9.19 19.18 -12.73
CA LEU A 59 8.35 19.97 -13.64
C LEU A 59 7.83 19.14 -14.82
N ARG A 60 8.71 18.35 -15.46
CA ARG A 60 8.30 17.45 -16.56
C ARG A 60 7.25 16.44 -16.10
N ARG A 61 7.47 15.88 -14.92
CA ARG A 61 6.55 14.89 -14.35
C ARG A 61 5.21 15.52 -13.95
N GLU A 62 5.23 16.71 -13.36
CA GLU A 62 4.01 17.48 -13.05
C GLU A 62 3.16 17.72 -14.30
N VAL A 63 3.78 18.14 -15.39
CA VAL A 63 3.08 18.35 -16.68
C VAL A 63 2.52 17.02 -17.21
N ALA A 64 3.28 15.94 -17.14
CA ALA A 64 2.82 14.62 -17.56
C ALA A 64 1.59 14.17 -16.76
N ILE A 65 1.62 14.28 -15.42
CA ILE A 65 0.48 13.93 -14.57
C ILE A 65 -0.73 14.84 -14.82
N LYS A 66 -0.53 16.12 -15.06
CA LYS A 66 -1.63 17.04 -15.40
C LYS A 66 -2.39 16.62 -16.66
N ARG A 67 -1.69 16.05 -17.63
CA ARG A 67 -2.29 15.55 -18.89
C ARG A 67 -3.05 14.24 -18.76
N LEU A 68 -2.86 13.50 -17.68
CA LEU A 68 -3.60 12.26 -17.42
C LEU A 68 -5.09 12.53 -17.23
N SER A 69 -5.91 11.59 -17.69
CA SER A 69 -7.35 11.58 -17.41
C SER A 69 -7.59 11.43 -15.89
N ARG A 70 -8.79 11.76 -15.46
CA ARG A 70 -9.20 11.58 -14.05
C ARG A 70 -8.99 10.13 -13.58
N LEU A 71 -9.37 9.16 -14.40
CA LEU A 71 -9.25 7.73 -14.10
C LEU A 71 -7.78 7.30 -13.94
N GLN A 72 -6.91 7.75 -14.82
CA GLN A 72 -5.47 7.50 -14.73
C GLN A 72 -4.83 8.12 -13.49
N LYS A 73 -5.28 9.31 -13.06
CA LYS A 73 -4.83 9.93 -11.81
C LYS A 73 -5.25 9.12 -10.59
N PHE A 74 -6.49 8.60 -10.57
CA PHE A 74 -6.93 7.72 -9.48
C PHE A 74 -6.14 6.41 -9.45
N ALA A 75 -5.81 5.81 -10.58
CA ALA A 75 -4.96 4.62 -10.64
C ALA A 75 -3.54 4.88 -10.07
N LEU A 76 -2.97 6.08 -10.31
CA LEU A 76 -1.70 6.46 -9.67
C LEU A 76 -1.84 6.59 -8.14
N ILE A 77 -2.94 7.17 -7.65
CA ILE A 77 -3.20 7.32 -6.22
C ILE A 77 -3.36 5.96 -5.56
N GLU A 78 -4.16 5.07 -6.12
CA GLU A 78 -4.36 3.71 -5.61
C GLU A 78 -3.04 2.93 -5.56
N ARG A 79 -2.21 3.06 -6.60
CA ARG A 79 -0.89 2.41 -6.64
C ARG A 79 0.04 2.93 -5.55
N GLU A 80 0.02 4.23 -5.26
CA GLU A 80 0.82 4.83 -4.19
C GLU A 80 0.30 4.43 -2.80
N GLU A 81 -1.01 4.39 -2.61
CA GLU A 81 -1.63 3.89 -1.38
C GLU A 81 -1.23 2.43 -1.11
N GLN A 82 -1.26 1.57 -2.14
CA GLN A 82 -0.81 0.18 -2.04
C GLN A 82 0.67 0.08 -1.68
N ARG A 83 1.52 0.88 -2.33
CA ARG A 83 2.96 0.94 -2.03
C ARG A 83 3.22 1.42 -0.60
N SER A 84 2.52 2.46 -0.15
CA SER A 84 2.64 2.99 1.21
C SER A 84 2.15 2.01 2.28
N MET A 85 1.11 1.23 1.99
CA MET A 85 0.63 0.18 2.89
C MET A 85 1.59 -1.02 2.97
N ALA A 86 2.31 -1.29 1.89
CA ALA A 86 3.32 -2.36 1.83
C ALA A 86 4.68 -1.92 2.44
N GLU A 87 4.94 -0.63 2.59
CA GLU A 87 6.20 -0.13 3.14
C GLU A 87 6.30 -0.39 4.64
N MET A 88 7.33 -1.12 5.07
CA MET A 88 7.61 -1.36 6.47
C MET A 88 8.01 -0.06 7.18
N ARG A 89 7.38 0.24 8.32
CA ARG A 89 7.73 1.39 9.17
C ARG A 89 9.15 1.30 9.71
N ARG A 90 9.60 0.09 10.06
CA ARG A 90 10.94 -0.19 10.58
C ARG A 90 11.84 -0.69 9.46
N LYS A 91 12.33 0.23 8.64
CA LYS A 91 13.20 -0.08 7.49
C LYS A 91 14.49 -0.80 7.89
N GLU A 92 14.98 -0.57 9.11
CA GLU A 92 16.15 -1.26 9.67
C GLU A 92 15.92 -2.77 9.92
N ARG A 93 14.69 -3.22 9.88
CA ARG A 93 14.29 -4.63 10.00
C ARG A 93 13.80 -5.24 8.70
N GLN A 94 13.77 -4.44 7.65
CA GLN A 94 13.36 -4.92 6.34
C GLN A 94 14.45 -5.82 5.77
N MET A 95 14.05 -7.04 5.42
CA MET A 95 14.90 -8.03 4.77
C MET A 95 14.69 -7.98 3.26
N PRO A 96 15.65 -8.51 2.45
CA PRO A 96 15.45 -8.68 1.02
C PRO A 96 14.22 -9.53 0.68
N GLU A 97 13.72 -9.39 -0.54
CA GLU A 97 12.54 -10.14 -1.01
C GLU A 97 12.78 -11.66 -1.00
N GLU A 98 14.00 -12.09 -1.31
CA GLU A 98 14.40 -13.50 -1.27
C GLU A 98 14.18 -14.10 0.11
N PHE A 99 14.52 -13.36 1.16
CA PHE A 99 14.28 -13.79 2.55
C PHE A 99 12.78 -13.89 2.86
N ALA A 100 11.95 -13.00 2.32
CA ALA A 100 10.51 -13.10 2.50
C ALA A 100 9.96 -14.39 1.86
N TRP A 101 10.47 -14.79 0.70
CA TRP A 101 10.11 -16.08 0.08
C TRP A 101 10.59 -17.28 0.89
N GLU A 102 11.78 -17.23 1.50
CA GLU A 102 12.24 -18.27 2.43
C GLU A 102 11.30 -18.42 3.63
N VAL A 103 10.78 -17.30 4.18
CA VAL A 103 9.78 -17.35 5.25
C VAL A 103 8.46 -17.96 4.78
N VAL A 104 8.02 -17.66 3.57
CA VAL A 104 6.83 -18.28 2.97
C VAL A 104 7.01 -19.79 2.81
N ASP A 105 8.18 -20.22 2.33
CA ASP A 105 8.46 -21.65 2.06
C ASP A 105 8.55 -22.49 3.33
N LYS A 106 8.98 -21.91 4.45
CA LYS A 106 9.13 -22.64 5.72
C LYS A 106 7.95 -22.50 6.67
N CYS A 107 6.98 -21.62 6.40
CA CYS A 107 5.84 -21.50 7.28
C CYS A 107 4.88 -22.70 7.12
N GLU A 108 4.48 -23.32 8.22
CA GLU A 108 3.58 -24.48 8.21
C GLU A 108 2.15 -24.11 7.75
N TYR A 109 1.72 -22.90 8.07
CA TYR A 109 0.44 -22.34 7.63
C TYR A 109 0.54 -20.82 7.59
N ALA A 110 -0.20 -20.21 6.68
CA ALA A 110 -0.31 -18.78 6.56
C ALA A 110 -1.70 -18.29 7.01
N PHE A 111 -1.79 -17.04 7.41
CA PHE A 111 -3.07 -16.40 7.71
C PHE A 111 -3.54 -15.60 6.50
N LEU A 112 -4.60 -16.08 5.85
CA LEU A 112 -5.22 -15.43 4.68
C LEU A 112 -6.24 -14.40 5.17
N ALA A 113 -6.00 -13.14 4.90
CA ALA A 113 -6.92 -12.03 5.17
C ALA A 113 -7.58 -11.54 3.89
N MET A 114 -8.87 -11.28 3.95
CA MET A 114 -9.72 -10.85 2.83
C MET A 114 -10.85 -9.94 3.32
N THR A 115 -11.60 -9.36 2.39
CA THR A 115 -12.78 -8.55 2.70
C THR A 115 -14.02 -9.40 2.65
N ALA A 116 -14.83 -9.38 3.71
CA ALA A 116 -16.11 -10.06 3.80
C ALA A 116 -17.19 -9.36 2.95
N GLU A 117 -18.35 -9.99 2.79
CA GLU A 117 -19.46 -9.47 1.98
C GLU A 117 -20.01 -8.14 2.50
N ASP A 118 -19.99 -7.93 3.80
CA ASP A 118 -20.39 -6.69 4.50
C ASP A 118 -19.31 -5.59 4.46
N GLY A 119 -18.18 -5.86 3.79
CA GLY A 119 -17.03 -4.95 3.73
C GLY A 119 -16.10 -5.06 4.96
N GLY A 120 -16.43 -5.87 5.94
CA GLY A 120 -15.62 -6.11 7.14
C GLY A 120 -14.39 -6.98 6.86
N PRO A 121 -13.42 -7.03 7.80
CA PRO A 121 -12.29 -7.92 7.69
C PRO A 121 -12.70 -9.37 7.97
N TYR A 122 -12.14 -10.29 7.19
CA TYR A 122 -12.29 -11.72 7.41
C TYR A 122 -10.95 -12.43 7.15
N GLY A 123 -10.55 -13.32 8.04
CA GLY A 123 -9.31 -14.03 7.90
C GLY A 123 -9.35 -15.41 8.56
N LEU A 124 -8.52 -16.32 8.05
CA LEU A 124 -8.40 -17.70 8.55
C LEU A 124 -7.03 -18.30 8.19
N PRO A 125 -6.55 -19.29 8.97
CA PRO A 125 -5.34 -20.02 8.60
C PRO A 125 -5.60 -20.91 7.39
N VAL A 126 -4.60 -21.00 6.50
CA VAL A 126 -4.59 -21.88 5.34
C VAL A 126 -3.21 -22.56 5.20
N THR A 127 -3.20 -23.82 4.82
CA THR A 127 -1.97 -24.48 4.38
C THR A 127 -1.66 -24.01 2.98
N ILE A 128 -0.39 -23.66 2.74
CA ILE A 128 0.05 -23.09 1.48
C ILE A 128 1.13 -23.94 0.81
N ALA A 129 1.24 -23.78 -0.50
CA ALA A 129 2.36 -24.25 -1.30
C ALA A 129 2.74 -23.11 -2.27
N ARG A 130 4.04 -22.97 -2.58
CA ARG A 130 4.51 -21.94 -3.49
C ARG A 130 5.14 -22.55 -4.75
N GLU A 131 4.89 -21.91 -5.88
CA GLU A 131 5.60 -22.13 -7.12
C GLU A 131 5.92 -20.78 -7.78
N GLY A 132 7.20 -20.46 -7.90
CA GLY A 132 7.65 -19.15 -8.39
C GLY A 132 7.11 -18.00 -7.54
N ASN A 133 6.35 -17.10 -8.16
CA ASN A 133 5.71 -15.96 -7.52
C ASN A 133 4.24 -16.20 -7.16
N SER A 134 3.77 -17.44 -7.28
CA SER A 134 2.39 -17.84 -6.97
C SER A 134 2.34 -18.66 -5.69
N ILE A 135 1.35 -18.38 -4.85
CA ILE A 135 1.06 -19.11 -3.62
C ILE A 135 -0.29 -19.78 -3.79
N TYR A 136 -0.33 -21.07 -3.59
CA TYR A 136 -1.53 -21.91 -3.70
C TYR A 136 -2.01 -22.32 -2.32
N PHE A 137 -3.31 -22.46 -2.15
CA PHE A 137 -3.90 -23.05 -0.95
C PHE A 137 -5.07 -23.95 -1.33
N HIS A 138 -5.24 -25.01 -0.56
CA HIS A 138 -6.37 -25.93 -0.75
C HIS A 138 -7.64 -25.36 -0.14
N SER A 139 -8.77 -25.51 -0.84
CA SER A 139 -10.09 -25.04 -0.39
C SER A 139 -11.21 -25.93 -0.92
N ALA A 140 -12.31 -26.01 -0.17
CA ALA A 140 -13.56 -26.47 -0.71
C ALA A 140 -14.05 -25.51 -1.81
N MET A 141 -14.90 -26.01 -2.71
CA MET A 141 -15.45 -25.24 -3.83
C MET A 141 -16.53 -24.23 -3.41
N GLU A 142 -16.97 -24.29 -2.16
CA GLU A 142 -18.02 -23.44 -1.57
C GLU A 142 -17.66 -22.99 -0.17
N GLY A 143 -18.45 -22.09 0.40
CA GLY A 143 -18.27 -21.55 1.75
C GLY A 143 -17.85 -20.06 1.75
N ARG A 144 -17.88 -19.47 2.94
CA ARG A 144 -17.69 -18.03 3.15
C ARG A 144 -16.41 -17.49 2.52
N LYS A 145 -15.29 -18.23 2.60
CA LYS A 145 -14.03 -17.87 1.98
C LYS A 145 -14.18 -17.67 0.47
N ILE A 146 -14.81 -18.62 -0.23
CA ILE A 146 -15.00 -18.57 -1.68
C ILE A 146 -15.91 -17.40 -2.08
N VAL A 147 -16.96 -17.15 -1.32
CA VAL A 147 -17.85 -16.00 -1.54
C VAL A 147 -17.09 -14.68 -1.42
N CYS A 148 -16.28 -14.53 -0.37
CA CYS A 148 -15.44 -13.35 -0.17
C CYS A 148 -14.45 -13.13 -1.33
N LEU A 149 -13.74 -14.18 -1.75
CA LEU A 149 -12.75 -14.12 -2.84
C LEU A 149 -13.38 -13.77 -4.20
N ARG A 150 -14.56 -14.33 -4.52
CA ARG A 150 -15.29 -14.01 -5.75
C ARG A 150 -15.74 -12.56 -5.80
N ARG A 151 -16.11 -11.99 -4.65
CA ARG A 151 -16.54 -10.60 -4.55
C ARG A 151 -15.38 -9.61 -4.56
N SER A 152 -14.33 -9.92 -3.81
CA SER A 152 -13.13 -9.10 -3.71
C SER A 152 -11.90 -10.01 -3.73
N PRO A 153 -11.26 -10.20 -4.89
CA PRO A 153 -10.14 -11.13 -5.02
C PRO A 153 -8.85 -10.61 -4.39
N ARG A 154 -8.81 -9.36 -3.93
CA ARG A 154 -7.63 -8.80 -3.26
C ARG A 154 -7.46 -9.40 -1.87
N VAL A 155 -6.27 -9.94 -1.62
CA VAL A 155 -5.94 -10.65 -0.39
C VAL A 155 -4.62 -10.19 0.21
N CYS A 156 -4.49 -10.43 1.50
CA CYS A 156 -3.23 -10.33 2.22
C CYS A 156 -2.93 -11.68 2.87
N LEU A 157 -1.74 -12.20 2.65
CA LEU A 157 -1.26 -13.43 3.26
C LEU A 157 -0.14 -13.10 4.24
N SER A 158 -0.29 -13.50 5.51
CA SER A 158 0.73 -13.33 6.53
C SER A 158 1.34 -14.68 6.90
N CYS A 159 2.65 -14.80 6.71
CA CYS A 159 3.46 -15.97 7.04
C CYS A 159 4.37 -15.66 8.22
N VAL A 160 4.52 -16.61 9.14
CA VAL A 160 5.46 -16.51 10.26
C VAL A 160 6.43 -17.68 10.15
N GLY A 161 7.72 -17.36 10.10
CA GLY A 161 8.80 -18.34 10.11
C GLY A 161 9.27 -18.64 11.54
N ASP A 162 10.59 -18.70 11.73
CA ASP A 162 11.18 -19.04 13.02
C ASP A 162 10.77 -18.07 14.11
N THR A 163 10.37 -18.61 15.26
CA THR A 163 9.91 -17.86 16.40
C THR A 163 10.74 -18.24 17.63
N ARG A 164 11.21 -17.24 18.39
CA ARG A 164 11.95 -17.42 19.63
C ARG A 164 11.48 -16.46 20.70
N ILE A 165 11.23 -16.96 21.90
CA ILE A 165 10.94 -16.16 23.09
C ILE A 165 12.20 -16.14 23.94
N PRO A 166 12.94 -15.00 24.02
CA PRO A 166 14.12 -14.89 24.86
C PRO A 166 13.72 -14.94 26.35
N PRO A 167 14.38 -15.79 27.17
CA PRO A 167 14.12 -15.82 28.61
C PRO A 167 14.29 -14.44 29.26
N GLY A 168 13.36 -14.04 30.12
CA GLY A 168 13.42 -12.77 30.89
C GLY A 168 13.18 -11.49 30.08
N LYS A 169 12.72 -11.59 28.83
CA LYS A 169 12.32 -10.43 28.01
C LYS A 169 10.86 -10.52 27.62
N PHE A 170 10.11 -9.42 27.79
CA PHE A 170 8.72 -9.31 27.30
C PHE A 170 8.72 -8.99 25.79
N THR A 171 9.30 -9.89 24.99
CA THR A 171 9.33 -9.76 23.52
C THR A 171 9.42 -11.14 22.90
N THR A 172 8.88 -11.26 21.70
CA THR A 172 9.06 -12.42 20.81
C THR A 172 9.91 -11.97 19.63
N LEU A 173 10.95 -12.73 19.36
CA LEU A 173 11.73 -12.60 18.11
C LEU A 173 11.09 -13.55 17.10
N PHE A 174 10.75 -13.06 15.93
CA PHE A 174 10.17 -13.88 14.86
C PHE A 174 10.52 -13.28 13.50
N GLU A 175 10.50 -14.14 12.52
CA GLU A 175 10.54 -13.78 11.11
C GLU A 175 9.12 -13.75 10.57
N SER A 176 8.82 -12.81 9.70
CA SER A 176 7.51 -12.75 9.05
C SER A 176 7.61 -12.22 7.63
N ALA A 177 6.73 -12.71 6.78
CA ALA A 177 6.50 -12.17 5.45
C ALA A 177 5.01 -11.86 5.29
N VAL A 178 4.73 -10.73 4.64
CA VAL A 178 3.36 -10.33 4.29
C VAL A 178 3.30 -10.14 2.79
N ALA A 179 2.52 -10.97 2.12
CA ALA A 179 2.31 -10.93 0.69
C ALA A 179 0.93 -10.32 0.38
N PHE A 180 0.90 -9.35 -0.52
CA PHE A 180 -0.33 -8.78 -1.06
C PHE A 180 -0.52 -9.28 -2.49
N GLY A 181 -1.71 -9.75 -2.81
CA GLY A 181 -1.97 -10.33 -4.10
C GLY A 181 -3.45 -10.37 -4.48
N THR A 182 -3.71 -11.03 -5.57
CA THR A 182 -5.06 -11.28 -6.10
C THR A 182 -5.26 -12.79 -6.19
N ALA A 183 -6.37 -13.29 -5.65
CA ALA A 183 -6.77 -14.68 -5.78
C ALA A 183 -7.42 -14.91 -7.15
N GLU A 184 -7.09 -16.03 -7.80
CA GLU A 184 -7.61 -16.48 -9.09
C GLU A 184 -8.33 -17.83 -8.96
#